data_1b1718e39352bbf9b8411ac179533272
#
_entry.id   1b1718e39352bbf9b8411ac179533272
#
_cell.length_a   1.000
_cell.length_b   1.000
_cell.length_c   1.000
_cell.angle_alpha   90.00
_cell.angle_beta   90.00
_cell.angle_gamma   90.00
#
_symmetry.space_group_name_H-M   'P 1'
#
loop_
_entity.id
_entity.type
_entity.pdbx_description
1 polymer ?
#
loop_
_entity_poly.entity_id
_entity_poly.type
_entity_poly.pdbx_seq_one_letter_code
_entity_poly.pdbx_strand_id
1 'polypeptide(L)'
;MKLKYLLVACAALFVSTQSLAAKPSDESAMKWLEIQGISNNYSEKVQRSLEMVNKEDNERLLTMMPKAQKAQMKAVIGRYMKNMQDDLSRPELKKQWLNEEKRAVQKVFTQEEVDVLSRFFSSPWGKDILKKNQSSQAAWRRY
;
A
#
# COMPACT_ATOMS: atom_id res chain seq x y z
N MET A 1 21.36 -35.68 46.39
CA MET A 1 19.92 -35.49 46.06
C MET A 1 19.51 -34.05 45.72
N LYS A 2 20.41 -33.08 45.64
CA LYS A 2 20.05 -31.64 45.39
C LYS A 2 20.22 -31.19 43.93
N LEU A 3 20.83 -32.01 43.07
CA LEU A 3 21.12 -31.62 41.68
C LEU A 3 19.94 -31.86 40.74
N LYS A 4 19.02 -32.78 41.08
CA LYS A 4 17.86 -33.08 40.23
C LYS A 4 16.78 -32.00 40.23
N TYR A 5 16.70 -31.21 41.28
CA TYR A 5 15.71 -30.13 41.39
C TYR A 5 16.17 -28.85 40.70
N LEU A 6 17.46 -28.67 40.44
CA LEU A 6 17.99 -27.49 39.74
C LEU A 6 17.70 -27.59 38.23
N LEU A 7 17.69 -28.77 37.64
CA LEU A 7 17.39 -29.01 36.25
C LEU A 7 15.91 -28.82 35.91
N VAL A 8 15.02 -29.07 36.87
CA VAL A 8 13.56 -28.87 36.66
C VAL A 8 13.20 -27.40 36.74
N ALA A 9 13.90 -26.59 37.55
CA ALA A 9 13.67 -25.14 37.65
C ALA A 9 14.11 -24.37 36.41
N CYS A 10 15.17 -24.82 35.70
CA CYS A 10 15.59 -24.22 34.46
C CYS A 10 14.68 -24.54 33.26
N ALA A 11 14.02 -25.71 33.27
CA ALA A 11 13.07 -26.06 32.20
C ALA A 11 11.75 -25.28 32.28
N ALA A 12 11.37 -24.85 33.49
CA ALA A 12 10.14 -24.06 33.70
C ALA A 12 10.27 -22.57 33.23
N LEU A 13 11.49 -22.07 33.03
CA LEU A 13 11.74 -20.71 32.56
C LEU A 13 11.74 -20.57 31.03
N PHE A 14 11.71 -21.67 30.29
CA PHE A 14 11.59 -21.68 28.83
C PHE A 14 10.15 -21.87 28.32
N VAL A 15 9.17 -22.02 29.20
CA VAL A 15 7.74 -21.90 28.85
C VAL A 15 7.36 -20.43 29.00
N SER A 16 8.12 -19.59 28.36
CA SER A 16 7.85 -18.20 28.42
C SER A 16 7.61 -17.66 27.05
N THR A 17 6.46 -17.10 26.98
CA THR A 17 6.15 -16.01 26.06
C THR A 17 6.44 -16.32 24.60
N GLN A 18 5.73 -17.27 24.05
CA GLN A 18 5.07 -16.94 22.81
C GLN A 18 4.09 -15.81 23.17
N SER A 19 4.63 -14.64 23.42
CA SER A 19 3.91 -13.41 23.25
C SER A 19 3.38 -13.50 21.85
N LEU A 20 2.11 -13.84 21.71
CA LEU A 20 1.37 -13.66 20.47
C LEU A 20 1.58 -12.19 20.15
N ALA A 21 2.51 -11.93 19.24
CA ALA A 21 2.93 -10.58 18.94
C ALA A 21 1.68 -9.78 18.59
N ALA A 22 1.39 -8.76 19.38
CA ALA A 22 0.12 -8.06 19.31
C ALA A 22 -0.01 -7.45 17.91
N LYS A 23 -1.17 -7.64 17.31
CA LYS A 23 -1.54 -7.00 16.06
C LYS A 23 -1.47 -5.48 16.23
N PRO A 24 -0.98 -4.71 15.23
CA PRO A 24 -0.99 -3.25 15.29
C PRO A 24 -2.38 -2.68 15.54
N SER A 25 -2.47 -1.68 16.41
CA SER A 25 -3.69 -0.91 16.57
C SER A 25 -4.06 -0.20 15.26
N ASP A 26 -5.32 0.18 15.12
CA ASP A 26 -5.78 0.95 13.95
C ASP A 26 -5.00 2.26 13.81
N GLU A 27 -4.75 2.94 14.93
CA GLU A 27 -4.00 4.19 14.98
C GLU A 27 -2.55 4.01 14.53
N SER A 28 -1.85 2.99 15.06
CA SER A 28 -0.46 2.70 14.69
C SER A 28 -0.33 2.32 13.22
N ALA A 29 -1.23 1.49 12.71
CA ALA A 29 -1.25 1.10 11.31
C ALA A 29 -1.54 2.29 10.38
N MET A 30 -2.50 3.15 10.72
CA MET A 30 -2.79 4.37 9.94
C MET A 30 -1.63 5.36 9.97
N LYS A 31 -1.01 5.58 11.12
CA LYS A 31 0.20 6.42 11.25
C LYS A 31 1.34 5.90 10.37
N TRP A 32 1.55 4.60 10.33
CA TRP A 32 2.52 3.98 9.43
C TRP A 32 2.23 4.26 7.96
N LEU A 33 0.97 4.12 7.53
CA LEU A 33 0.54 4.44 6.16
C LEU A 33 0.76 5.91 5.80
N GLU A 34 0.54 6.83 6.75
CA GLU A 34 0.83 8.26 6.56
C GLU A 34 2.32 8.52 6.39
N ILE A 35 3.17 7.93 7.24
CA ILE A 35 4.63 8.04 7.14
C ILE A 35 5.13 7.57 5.78
N GLN A 36 4.56 6.47 5.26
CA GLN A 36 4.87 5.94 3.93
C GLN A 36 4.31 6.79 2.79
N GLY A 37 3.51 7.82 3.08
CA GLY A 37 2.85 8.65 2.07
C GLY A 37 1.73 7.93 1.31
N ILE A 38 1.31 6.75 1.78
CA ILE A 38 0.31 5.93 1.09
C ILE A 38 -1.02 6.67 1.00
N SER A 39 -1.42 7.37 2.06
CA SER A 39 -2.66 8.16 2.09
C SER A 39 -2.75 9.21 0.99
N ASN A 40 -1.60 9.77 0.59
CA ASN A 40 -1.51 10.82 -0.44
C ASN A 40 -1.39 10.24 -1.87
N ASN A 41 -0.98 8.98 -1.99
CA ASN A 41 -0.70 8.34 -3.27
C ASN A 41 -1.95 7.71 -3.93
N TYR A 42 -3.12 7.78 -3.28
CA TYR A 42 -4.35 7.20 -3.84
C TYR A 42 -4.71 7.78 -5.21
N SER A 43 -4.75 9.10 -5.32
CA SER A 43 -5.08 9.79 -6.57
C SER A 43 -4.08 9.47 -7.69
N GLU A 44 -2.79 9.40 -7.37
CA GLU A 44 -1.75 8.99 -8.31
C GLU A 44 -1.90 7.54 -8.77
N LYS A 45 -2.23 6.62 -7.86
CA LYS A 45 -2.50 5.22 -8.21
C LYS A 45 -3.73 5.10 -9.11
N VAL A 46 -4.81 5.82 -8.81
CA VAL A 46 -6.01 5.88 -9.65
C VAL A 46 -5.66 6.38 -11.05
N GLN A 47 -4.97 7.51 -11.14
CA GLN A 47 -4.59 8.09 -12.43
C GLN A 47 -3.72 7.13 -13.25
N ARG A 48 -2.73 6.50 -12.66
CA ARG A 48 -1.88 5.50 -13.35
C ARG A 48 -2.68 4.29 -13.82
N SER A 49 -3.63 3.81 -13.02
CA SER A 49 -4.48 2.70 -13.44
C SER A 49 -5.33 3.08 -14.64
N LEU A 50 -5.87 4.29 -14.66
CA LEU A 50 -6.63 4.83 -15.79
C LEU A 50 -5.77 4.99 -17.04
N GLU A 51 -4.54 5.47 -16.89
CA GLU A 51 -3.58 5.62 -18.00
C GLU A 51 -3.23 4.26 -18.62
N MET A 52 -3.01 3.21 -17.82
CA MET A 52 -2.74 1.85 -18.32
C MET A 52 -3.92 1.30 -19.11
N VAL A 53 -5.14 1.41 -18.59
CA VAL A 53 -6.36 0.97 -19.30
C VAL A 53 -6.56 1.75 -20.59
N ASN A 54 -6.24 3.04 -20.60
CA ASN A 54 -6.47 3.91 -21.74
C ASN A 54 -5.49 3.66 -22.89
N LYS A 55 -4.23 3.37 -22.61
CA LYS A 55 -3.16 3.41 -23.62
C LYS A 55 -3.12 2.19 -24.51
N GLU A 56 -3.17 0.99 -23.96
CA GLU A 56 -2.93 -0.23 -24.75
C GLU A 56 -4.19 -0.73 -25.48
N ASP A 57 -5.32 -0.80 -24.79
CA ASP A 57 -6.54 -1.39 -25.36
C ASP A 57 -7.30 -0.41 -26.27
N ASN A 58 -7.32 0.88 -25.91
CA ASN A 58 -8.07 1.87 -26.66
C ASN A 58 -7.37 2.28 -27.96
N GLU A 59 -6.05 2.40 -27.98
CA GLU A 59 -5.30 2.68 -29.19
C GLU A 59 -5.43 1.52 -30.19
N ARG A 60 -5.32 0.29 -29.71
CA ARG A 60 -5.50 -0.92 -30.52
C ARG A 60 -6.89 -1.00 -31.11
N LEU A 61 -7.92 -0.78 -30.29
CA LEU A 61 -9.32 -0.75 -30.74
C LEU A 61 -9.52 0.30 -31.83
N LEU A 62 -9.03 1.49 -31.64
CA LEU A 62 -9.16 2.60 -32.59
C LEU A 62 -8.40 2.34 -33.90
N THR A 63 -7.27 1.63 -33.89
CA THR A 63 -6.55 1.29 -35.13
C THR A 63 -7.33 0.34 -36.02
N MET A 64 -8.10 -0.55 -35.43
CA MET A 64 -8.90 -1.56 -36.14
C MET A 64 -10.22 -1.04 -36.70
N MET A 65 -10.62 0.19 -36.34
CA MET A 65 -11.93 0.76 -36.73
C MET A 65 -11.88 1.58 -38.04
N PRO A 66 -12.96 1.61 -38.82
CA PRO A 66 -13.14 2.51 -39.96
C PRO A 66 -13.03 3.99 -39.53
N LYS A 67 -12.43 4.83 -40.39
CA LYS A 67 -12.23 6.27 -40.09
C LYS A 67 -13.51 6.99 -39.67
N ALA A 68 -14.64 6.68 -40.31
CA ALA A 68 -15.93 7.31 -40.00
C ALA A 68 -16.44 7.07 -38.58
N GLN A 69 -16.06 5.93 -37.95
CA GLN A 69 -16.50 5.54 -36.60
C GLN A 69 -15.51 5.95 -35.49
N LYS A 70 -14.27 6.28 -35.85
CA LYS A 70 -13.22 6.61 -34.89
C LYS A 70 -13.56 7.80 -33.97
N ALA A 71 -14.15 8.85 -34.53
CA ALA A 71 -14.51 10.05 -33.76
C ALA A 71 -15.58 9.74 -32.71
N GLN A 72 -16.61 8.99 -33.09
CA GLN A 72 -17.68 8.56 -32.19
C GLN A 72 -17.14 7.66 -31.07
N MET A 73 -16.30 6.68 -31.43
CA MET A 73 -15.68 5.77 -30.45
C MET A 73 -14.77 6.51 -29.46
N LYS A 74 -13.95 7.46 -29.94
CA LYS A 74 -13.14 8.32 -29.04
C LYS A 74 -14.01 9.08 -28.03
N ALA A 75 -15.15 9.60 -28.47
CA ALA A 75 -16.09 10.28 -27.58
C ALA A 75 -16.70 9.34 -26.53
N VAL A 76 -17.01 8.09 -26.91
CA VAL A 76 -17.52 7.07 -25.98
C VAL A 76 -16.46 6.69 -24.97
N ILE A 77 -15.23 6.38 -25.42
CA ILE A 77 -14.10 6.05 -24.55
C ILE A 77 -13.82 7.23 -23.59
N GLY A 78 -13.77 8.46 -24.08
CA GLY A 78 -13.54 9.63 -23.26
C GLY A 78 -14.57 9.82 -22.14
N ARG A 79 -15.85 9.61 -22.44
CA ARG A 79 -16.92 9.64 -21.43
C ARG A 79 -16.79 8.51 -20.43
N TYR A 80 -16.49 7.30 -20.88
CA TYR A 80 -16.29 6.15 -20.00
C TYR A 80 -15.12 6.39 -19.04
N MET A 81 -13.97 6.84 -19.56
CA MET A 81 -12.79 7.14 -18.76
C MET A 81 -13.06 8.25 -17.74
N LYS A 82 -13.77 9.31 -18.13
CA LYS A 82 -14.16 10.37 -17.21
C LYS A 82 -15.06 9.84 -16.09
N ASN A 83 -16.10 9.08 -16.42
CA ASN A 83 -16.99 8.51 -15.42
C ASN A 83 -16.24 7.60 -14.45
N MET A 84 -15.32 6.77 -14.96
CA MET A 84 -14.49 5.90 -14.14
C MET A 84 -13.56 6.71 -13.21
N GLN A 85 -12.97 7.78 -13.71
CA GLN A 85 -12.17 8.69 -12.89
C GLN A 85 -13.00 9.34 -11.78
N ASP A 86 -14.18 9.85 -12.11
CA ASP A 86 -15.11 10.47 -11.16
C ASP A 86 -15.52 9.45 -10.08
N ASP A 87 -15.86 8.21 -10.46
CA ASP A 87 -16.21 7.15 -9.54
C ASP A 87 -15.04 6.76 -8.62
N LEU A 88 -13.85 6.55 -9.16
CA LEU A 88 -12.66 6.20 -8.39
C LEU A 88 -12.16 7.34 -7.50
N SER A 89 -12.52 8.58 -7.79
CA SER A 89 -12.18 9.76 -6.98
C SER A 89 -13.11 9.97 -5.79
N ARG A 90 -14.14 9.14 -5.61
CA ARG A 90 -15.08 9.26 -4.49
C ARG A 90 -14.38 9.05 -3.14
N PRO A 91 -14.67 9.90 -2.13
CA PRO A 91 -14.08 9.78 -0.79
C PRO A 91 -14.30 8.40 -0.15
N GLU A 92 -15.43 7.76 -0.44
CA GLU A 92 -15.78 6.44 0.08
C GLU A 92 -14.83 5.36 -0.42
N LEU A 93 -14.48 5.39 -1.70
CA LEU A 93 -13.52 4.43 -2.28
C LEU A 93 -12.11 4.64 -1.75
N LYS A 94 -11.69 5.90 -1.59
CA LYS A 94 -10.42 6.21 -0.92
C LYS A 94 -10.40 5.65 0.51
N LYS A 95 -11.49 5.82 1.26
CA LYS A 95 -11.62 5.30 2.63
C LYS A 95 -11.58 3.77 2.67
N GLN A 96 -12.28 3.11 1.75
CA GLN A 96 -12.24 1.64 1.63
C GLN A 96 -10.83 1.16 1.33
N TRP A 97 -10.16 1.78 0.36
CA TRP A 97 -8.79 1.44 0.01
C TRP A 97 -7.82 1.61 1.19
N LEU A 98 -7.90 2.73 1.92
CA LEU A 98 -7.08 2.93 3.12
C LEU A 98 -7.37 1.88 4.21
N ASN A 99 -8.61 1.45 4.36
CA ASN A 99 -8.96 0.38 5.29
C ASN A 99 -8.34 -0.97 4.89
N GLU A 100 -8.30 -1.28 3.59
CA GLU A 100 -7.63 -2.51 3.12
C GLU A 100 -6.11 -2.43 3.32
N GLU A 101 -5.47 -1.29 3.03
CA GLU A 101 -4.04 -1.08 3.30
C GLU A 101 -3.74 -1.22 4.81
N LYS A 102 -4.59 -0.64 5.68
CA LYS A 102 -4.49 -0.81 7.13
C LYS A 102 -4.57 -2.28 7.55
N ARG A 103 -5.54 -3.01 7.02
CA ARG A 103 -5.68 -4.45 7.28
C ARG A 103 -4.45 -5.24 6.82
N ALA A 104 -3.87 -4.88 5.68
CA ALA A 104 -2.66 -5.50 5.18
C ALA A 104 -1.48 -5.27 6.15
N VAL A 105 -1.29 -4.05 6.64
CA VAL A 105 -0.28 -3.74 7.67
C VAL A 105 -0.51 -4.59 8.91
N GLN A 106 -1.75 -4.65 9.41
CA GLN A 106 -2.11 -5.41 10.60
C GLN A 106 -1.97 -6.94 10.44
N LYS A 107 -1.97 -7.44 9.22
CA LYS A 107 -1.78 -8.85 8.92
C LYS A 107 -0.30 -9.25 8.84
N VAL A 108 0.54 -8.31 8.39
CA VAL A 108 1.96 -8.59 8.09
C VAL A 108 2.86 -8.23 9.26
N PHE A 109 2.54 -7.16 9.99
CA PHE A 109 3.40 -6.62 11.05
C PHE A 109 2.81 -6.84 12.44
N THR A 110 3.69 -6.86 13.43
CA THR A 110 3.35 -6.77 14.85
C THR A 110 3.28 -5.30 15.29
N GLN A 111 2.66 -5.03 16.44
CA GLN A 111 2.62 -3.69 17.03
C GLN A 111 4.03 -3.13 17.25
N GLU A 112 4.93 -3.94 17.79
CA GLU A 112 6.30 -3.54 18.09
C GLU A 112 7.07 -3.17 16.82
N GLU A 113 6.93 -3.96 15.75
CA GLU A 113 7.55 -3.68 14.44
C GLU A 113 7.04 -2.36 13.86
N VAL A 114 5.73 -2.12 13.88
CA VAL A 114 5.15 -0.86 13.39
C VAL A 114 5.64 0.33 14.20
N ASP A 115 5.77 0.19 15.53
CA ASP A 115 6.27 1.26 16.40
C ASP A 115 7.75 1.57 16.12
N VAL A 116 8.58 0.56 15.94
CA VAL A 116 10.00 0.72 15.58
C VAL A 116 10.15 1.38 14.22
N LEU A 117 9.43 0.87 13.20
CA LEU A 117 9.44 1.42 11.84
C LEU A 117 8.94 2.86 11.82
N SER A 118 7.86 3.15 12.53
CA SER A 118 7.28 4.50 12.60
C SER A 118 8.25 5.49 13.24
N ARG A 119 8.93 5.11 14.31
CA ARG A 119 9.96 5.96 14.96
C ARG A 119 11.14 6.20 14.03
N PHE A 120 11.64 5.16 13.39
CA PHE A 120 12.78 5.29 12.47
C PHE A 120 12.43 6.20 11.28
N PHE A 121 11.34 5.94 10.56
CA PHE A 121 10.97 6.71 9.37
C PHE A 121 10.40 8.10 9.67
N SER A 122 10.05 8.39 10.92
CA SER A 122 9.75 9.75 11.38
C SER A 122 10.99 10.59 11.68
N SER A 123 12.15 9.96 11.88
CA SER A 123 13.43 10.64 12.09
C SER A 123 13.93 11.35 10.82
N PRO A 124 14.82 12.36 10.93
CA PRO A 124 15.39 13.01 9.74
C PRO A 124 16.06 12.03 8.79
N TRP A 125 16.80 11.06 9.30
CA TRP A 125 17.48 10.02 8.53
C TRP A 125 16.49 9.10 7.82
N GLY A 126 15.48 8.64 8.52
CA GLY A 126 14.46 7.77 7.96
C GLY A 126 13.66 8.47 6.85
N LYS A 127 13.32 9.73 7.03
CA LYS A 127 12.67 10.57 6.00
C LYS A 127 13.53 10.69 4.73
N ASP A 128 14.83 10.89 4.90
CA ASP A 128 15.78 10.99 3.78
C ASP A 128 15.87 9.67 3.02
N ILE A 129 15.94 8.54 3.73
CA ILE A 129 15.96 7.21 3.12
C ILE A 129 14.64 6.95 2.37
N LEU A 130 13.51 7.28 2.97
CA LEU A 130 12.20 7.10 2.34
C LEU A 130 12.08 7.90 1.04
N LYS A 131 12.51 9.17 1.05
CA LYS A 131 12.54 10.03 -0.13
C LYS A 131 13.43 9.47 -1.23
N LYS A 132 14.62 8.98 -0.90
CA LYS A 132 15.54 8.34 -1.85
C LYS A 132 14.95 7.08 -2.46
N ASN A 133 14.29 6.23 -1.64
CA ASN A 133 13.62 5.03 -2.13
C ASN A 133 12.47 5.35 -3.10
N GLN A 134 11.67 6.35 -2.79
CA GLN A 134 10.58 6.78 -3.68
C GLN A 134 11.13 7.32 -5.02
N SER A 135 12.21 8.09 -4.97
CA SER A 135 12.88 8.62 -6.17
C SER A 135 13.51 7.51 -7.01
N SER A 136 14.15 6.51 -6.39
CA SER A 136 14.74 5.38 -7.08
C SER A 136 13.69 4.50 -7.75
N GLN A 137 12.58 4.20 -7.06
CA GLN A 137 11.47 3.46 -7.66
C GLN A 137 10.87 4.16 -8.88
N ALA A 138 10.77 5.50 -8.86
CA ALA A 138 10.33 6.28 -10.00
C ALA A 138 11.34 6.23 -11.16
N ALA A 139 12.64 6.10 -10.89
CA ALA A 139 13.68 5.94 -11.91
C ALA A 139 13.63 4.55 -12.57
N TRP A 140 13.53 3.47 -11.77
CA TRP A 140 13.45 2.10 -12.29
C TRP A 140 12.23 1.82 -13.17
N ARG A 141 11.12 2.54 -12.97
CA ARG A 141 9.90 2.39 -13.79
C ARG A 141 9.99 3.02 -15.18
N ARG A 142 11.07 3.71 -15.50
CA ARG A 142 11.29 4.34 -16.83
C ARG A 142 12.06 3.45 -17.81
N TYR A 143 12.53 2.31 -17.34
CA TYR A 143 13.20 1.27 -18.13
C TYR A 143 12.30 0.04 -18.27
#